data_6697b64fee63400cf1224e8d99475988
#
_entry.id   6697b64fee63400cf1224e8d99475988
#
_cell.length_a   1.000
_cell.length_b   1.000
_cell.length_c   1.000
_cell.angle_alpha   90.00
_cell.angle_beta   90.00
_cell.angle_gamma   90.00
#
_symmetry.space_group_name_H-M   'P 1'
#
loop_
_entity.id
_entity.type
_entity.pdbx_description
1 polymer ?
#
loop_
_entity_poly.entity_id
_entity_poly.type
_entity_poly.pdbx_seq_one_letter_code
_entity_poly.pdbx_strand_id
1 'polypeptide(L)'
;MQIWVGLGNPGPQYTFHRHNVGFMVADAMAEIQGFGPVQKKFLGWTQEGRIGGEKILLLKPATFMNESGRSVGEALRFYKLGTEALTVFHDELDLAPFKVKVKQGGGTAGHNGLRSIDQHLGADPSTGLRAGFRRVRIGIGHPGHKDRVTGYVLGNYAKAEMDPLADMLGAICAEADWLAKGEDARFMSELARRLAD
;
A
#
# COMPACT_ATOMS: atom_id res chain seq x y z
N MET A 1 -3.52 -3.15 17.66
CA MET A 1 -3.53 -3.89 16.38
C MET A 1 -3.67 -2.90 15.24
N GLN A 2 -2.93 -3.10 14.18
CA GLN A 2 -3.01 -2.32 12.95
C GLN A 2 -3.29 -3.24 11.76
N ILE A 3 -3.92 -2.69 10.72
CA ILE A 3 -4.11 -3.37 9.45
C ILE A 3 -3.30 -2.64 8.39
N TRP A 4 -2.37 -3.34 7.77
CA TRP A 4 -1.53 -2.84 6.70
C TRP A 4 -1.94 -3.50 5.39
N VAL A 5 -2.44 -2.71 4.46
CA VAL A 5 -2.99 -3.17 3.19
C VAL A 5 -2.03 -2.87 2.06
N GLY A 6 -1.67 -3.87 1.30
CA GLY A 6 -1.02 -3.68 0.00
C GLY A 6 -2.05 -3.78 -1.11
N LEU A 7 -2.13 -2.78 -1.97
CA LEU A 7 -3.08 -2.77 -3.09
C LEU A 7 -2.47 -3.41 -4.35
N GLY A 8 -3.32 -4.08 -5.10
CA GLY A 8 -2.97 -4.73 -6.36
C GLY A 8 -4.17 -5.42 -6.98
N ASN A 9 -3.99 -5.95 -8.18
CA ASN A 9 -4.96 -6.81 -8.84
C ASN A 9 -4.56 -8.28 -8.68
N PRO A 10 -5.51 -9.19 -8.37
CA PRO A 10 -5.21 -10.61 -8.23
C PRO A 10 -5.00 -11.26 -9.60
N GLY A 11 -4.10 -12.21 -9.64
CA GLY A 11 -3.81 -13.00 -10.83
C GLY A 11 -2.35 -12.90 -11.27
N PRO A 12 -1.77 -14.01 -11.81
CA PRO A 12 -0.36 -14.05 -12.16
C PRO A 12 0.03 -13.06 -13.27
N GLN A 13 -0.91 -12.70 -14.13
CA GLN A 13 -0.67 -11.73 -15.21
C GLN A 13 -0.42 -10.31 -14.72
N TYR A 14 -0.79 -9.99 -13.47
CA TYR A 14 -0.62 -8.65 -12.88
C TYR A 14 0.60 -8.55 -11.95
N THR A 15 1.30 -9.64 -11.69
CA THR A 15 2.33 -9.75 -10.64
C THR A 15 3.37 -8.64 -10.69
N PHE A 16 3.82 -8.25 -11.88
CA PHE A 16 4.88 -7.25 -12.06
C PHE A 16 4.37 -5.89 -12.52
N HIS A 17 3.05 -5.68 -12.54
CA HIS A 17 2.50 -4.38 -12.87
C HIS A 17 2.88 -3.32 -11.83
N ARG A 18 3.12 -2.10 -12.27
CA ARG A 18 3.36 -0.96 -11.35
C ARG A 18 2.21 -0.80 -10.36
N HIS A 19 1.00 -1.05 -10.82
CA HIS A 19 -0.23 -0.99 -9.99
C HIS A 19 -0.24 -2.03 -8.85
N ASN A 20 0.61 -3.04 -8.93
CA ASN A 20 0.73 -4.10 -7.91
C ASN A 20 1.89 -3.88 -6.92
N VAL A 21 2.51 -2.71 -6.93
CA VAL A 21 3.63 -2.46 -6.00
C VAL A 21 3.21 -2.59 -4.53
N GLY A 22 1.96 -2.27 -4.21
CA GLY A 22 1.43 -2.50 -2.86
C GLY A 22 1.43 -3.97 -2.46
N PHE A 23 1.05 -4.87 -3.37
CA PHE A 23 1.16 -6.32 -3.14
C PHE A 23 2.61 -6.74 -2.91
N MET A 24 3.54 -6.17 -3.68
CA MET A 24 4.97 -6.48 -3.53
C MET A 24 5.49 -6.07 -2.15
N VAL A 25 5.07 -4.91 -1.64
CA VAL A 25 5.42 -4.47 -0.28
C VAL A 25 4.89 -5.45 0.76
N ALA A 26 3.62 -5.85 0.66
CA ALA A 26 3.02 -6.79 1.61
C ALA A 26 3.76 -8.13 1.62
N ASP A 27 4.08 -8.66 0.44
CA ASP A 27 4.80 -9.93 0.31
C ASP A 27 6.23 -9.83 0.88
N ALA A 28 6.96 -8.76 0.56
CA ALA A 28 8.31 -8.53 1.10
C ALA A 28 8.27 -8.36 2.62
N MET A 29 7.30 -7.63 3.14
CA MET A 29 7.12 -7.42 4.58
C MET A 29 6.88 -8.74 5.30
N ALA A 30 6.00 -9.58 4.77
CA ALA A 30 5.69 -10.87 5.36
C ALA A 30 6.92 -11.79 5.41
N GLU A 31 7.71 -11.80 4.33
CA GLU A 31 8.92 -12.62 4.25
C GLU A 31 10.02 -12.09 5.18
N ILE A 32 10.35 -10.81 5.09
CA ILE A 32 11.47 -10.23 5.84
C ILE A 32 11.18 -10.17 7.34
N GLN A 33 9.95 -9.86 7.73
CA GLN A 33 9.54 -9.73 9.13
C GLN A 33 9.04 -11.05 9.73
N GLY A 34 9.04 -12.14 8.97
CA GLY A 34 8.70 -13.46 9.47
C GLY A 34 7.23 -13.61 9.89
N PHE A 35 6.31 -13.13 9.07
CA PHE A 35 4.87 -13.30 9.34
C PHE A 35 4.43 -14.74 9.20
N GLY A 36 3.30 -15.07 9.84
CA GLY A 36 2.69 -16.40 9.80
C GLY A 36 2.15 -16.79 8.43
N PRO A 37 1.48 -17.95 8.33
CA PRO A 37 1.00 -18.47 7.05
C PRO A 37 -0.09 -17.61 6.43
N VAL A 38 -0.18 -17.66 5.12
CA VAL A 38 -1.25 -17.00 4.37
C VAL A 38 -2.59 -17.65 4.67
N GLN A 39 -3.60 -16.84 4.98
CA GLN A 39 -4.98 -17.25 5.16
C GLN A 39 -5.89 -16.47 4.22
N LYS A 40 -6.96 -17.10 3.75
CA LYS A 40 -7.99 -16.43 2.96
C LYS A 40 -9.05 -15.88 3.90
N LYS A 41 -9.08 -14.56 4.06
CA LYS A 41 -10.04 -13.84 4.91
C LYS A 41 -10.33 -12.47 4.31
N PHE A 42 -11.52 -11.95 4.59
CA PHE A 42 -11.89 -10.57 4.22
C PHE A 42 -11.76 -10.31 2.71
N LEU A 43 -12.19 -11.27 1.90
CA LEU A 43 -12.08 -11.18 0.44
C LEU A 43 -10.63 -10.94 -0.03
N GLY A 44 -9.66 -11.49 0.70
CA GLY A 44 -8.25 -11.28 0.42
C GLY A 44 -7.35 -12.36 1.01
N TRP A 45 -6.06 -12.09 0.97
CA TRP A 45 -5.04 -12.91 1.62
C TRP A 45 -4.48 -12.16 2.81
N THR A 46 -4.42 -12.82 3.96
CA THR A 46 -3.95 -12.22 5.20
C THR A 46 -2.79 -13.01 5.79
N GLN A 47 -1.91 -12.29 6.49
CA GLN A 47 -0.84 -12.86 7.31
C GLN A 47 -0.72 -12.05 8.57
N GLU A 48 -0.52 -12.70 9.70
CA GLU A 48 -0.38 -12.06 11.01
C GLU A 48 1.08 -12.06 11.46
N GLY A 49 1.50 -10.98 12.09
CA GLY A 49 2.84 -10.85 12.65
C GLY A 49 2.98 -9.62 13.51
N ARG A 50 4.23 -9.29 13.85
CA ARG A 50 4.55 -8.10 14.65
C ARG A 50 5.64 -7.28 13.99
N ILE A 51 5.49 -5.97 14.07
CA ILE A 51 6.49 -4.99 13.62
C ILE A 51 6.59 -3.92 14.69
N GLY A 52 7.80 -3.65 15.15
CA GLY A 52 8.02 -2.63 16.19
C GLY A 52 7.26 -2.90 17.48
N GLY A 53 6.99 -4.17 17.80
CA GLY A 53 6.19 -4.58 18.97
C GLY A 53 4.67 -4.51 18.75
N GLU A 54 4.21 -3.96 17.64
CA GLU A 54 2.79 -3.85 17.32
C GLU A 54 2.29 -5.09 16.56
N LYS A 55 1.07 -5.53 16.88
CA LYS A 55 0.41 -6.61 16.13
C LYS A 55 -0.10 -6.05 14.80
N ILE A 56 0.34 -6.66 13.71
CA ILE A 56 0.01 -6.24 12.35
C ILE A 56 -0.72 -7.36 11.62
N LEU A 57 -1.84 -7.04 11.00
CA LEU A 57 -2.45 -7.87 9.98
C LEU A 57 -2.07 -7.30 8.61
N LEU A 58 -1.32 -8.07 7.83
CA LEU A 58 -1.10 -7.75 6.42
C LEU A 58 -2.29 -8.27 5.63
N LEU A 59 -2.82 -7.44 4.73
CA LEU A 59 -3.96 -7.76 3.89
C LEU A 59 -3.66 -7.37 2.44
N LYS A 60 -3.79 -8.35 1.54
CA LYS A 60 -3.83 -8.12 0.10
C LYS A 60 -5.26 -8.40 -0.37
N PRO A 61 -6.04 -7.38 -0.75
CA PRO A 61 -7.38 -7.62 -1.29
C PRO A 61 -7.31 -8.53 -2.52
N ALA A 62 -8.12 -9.59 -2.56
CA ALA A 62 -8.22 -10.49 -3.70
C ALA A 62 -9.34 -10.08 -4.67
N THR A 63 -9.90 -8.91 -4.45
CA THR A 63 -10.80 -8.20 -5.37
C THR A 63 -9.98 -7.53 -6.45
N PHE A 64 -10.60 -7.15 -7.57
CA PHE A 64 -9.94 -6.20 -8.46
C PHE A 64 -9.75 -4.84 -7.77
N MET A 65 -8.80 -4.05 -8.27
CA MET A 65 -8.37 -2.79 -7.64
C MET A 65 -9.55 -1.88 -7.26
N ASN A 66 -10.51 -1.71 -8.16
CA ASN A 66 -11.67 -0.85 -7.94
C ASN A 66 -12.67 -1.36 -6.89
N GLU A 67 -12.46 -2.55 -6.36
CA GLU A 67 -13.27 -3.19 -5.33
C GLU A 67 -12.49 -3.37 -4.00
N SER A 68 -11.29 -2.81 -3.90
CA SER A 68 -10.41 -2.99 -2.73
C SER A 68 -11.07 -2.61 -1.39
N GLY A 69 -11.94 -1.62 -1.41
CA GLY A 69 -12.65 -1.14 -0.21
C GLY A 69 -13.58 -2.18 0.41
N ARG A 70 -14.09 -3.14 -0.35
CA ARG A 70 -14.90 -4.24 0.17
C ARG A 70 -14.08 -5.10 1.14
N SER A 71 -12.88 -5.46 0.75
CA SER A 71 -11.95 -6.25 1.57
C SER A 71 -11.52 -5.48 2.81
N VAL A 72 -11.06 -4.26 2.63
CA VAL A 72 -10.57 -3.41 3.74
C VAL A 72 -11.68 -3.12 4.74
N GLY A 73 -12.86 -2.75 4.27
CA GLY A 73 -14.01 -2.48 5.12
C GLY A 73 -14.43 -3.70 5.94
N GLU A 74 -14.41 -4.89 5.35
CA GLU A 74 -14.74 -6.13 6.04
C GLU A 74 -13.75 -6.42 7.18
N ALA A 75 -12.46 -6.25 6.92
CA ALA A 75 -11.41 -6.46 7.93
C ALA A 75 -11.53 -5.48 9.10
N LEU A 76 -11.73 -4.19 8.83
CA LEU A 76 -11.90 -3.18 9.88
C LEU A 76 -13.14 -3.44 10.73
N ARG A 77 -14.25 -3.81 10.12
CA ARG A 77 -15.48 -4.14 10.86
C ARG A 77 -15.30 -5.37 11.75
N PHE A 78 -14.64 -6.40 11.23
CA PHE A 78 -14.42 -7.63 11.99
C PHE A 78 -13.61 -7.37 13.27
N TYR A 79 -12.54 -6.58 13.17
CA TYR A 79 -11.69 -6.26 14.31
C TYR A 79 -12.16 -5.04 15.10
N LYS A 80 -13.26 -4.41 14.69
CA LYS A 80 -13.82 -3.19 15.33
C LYS A 80 -12.78 -2.08 15.42
N LEU A 81 -12.05 -1.86 14.32
CA LEU A 81 -11.01 -0.84 14.20
C LEU A 81 -11.49 0.32 13.32
N GLY A 82 -11.05 1.52 13.68
CA GLY A 82 -11.25 2.72 12.86
C GLY A 82 -10.12 2.95 11.87
N THR A 83 -10.23 4.06 11.12
CA THR A 83 -9.26 4.42 10.08
C THR A 83 -7.87 4.71 10.63
N GLU A 84 -7.76 5.07 11.91
CA GLU A 84 -6.48 5.31 12.59
C GLU A 84 -5.59 4.06 12.66
N ALA A 85 -6.20 2.87 12.56
CA ALA A 85 -5.47 1.60 12.56
C ALA A 85 -5.06 1.13 11.16
N LEU A 86 -5.45 1.87 10.12
CA LEU A 86 -5.27 1.47 8.72
C LEU A 86 -4.10 2.20 8.07
N THR A 87 -3.20 1.42 7.46
CA THR A 87 -2.14 1.91 6.56
C THR A 87 -2.28 1.21 5.21
N VAL A 88 -2.24 1.98 4.14
CA VAL A 88 -2.39 1.48 2.76
C VAL A 88 -1.14 1.80 1.96
N PHE A 89 -0.53 0.76 1.36
CA PHE A 89 0.60 0.86 0.44
C PHE A 89 0.08 0.82 -0.99
N HIS A 90 0.41 1.84 -1.77
CA HIS A 90 -0.10 1.96 -3.13
C HIS A 90 0.86 2.69 -4.06
N ASP A 91 0.69 2.50 -5.36
CA ASP A 91 1.43 3.21 -6.40
C ASP A 91 0.98 4.68 -6.50
N GLU A 92 1.94 5.58 -6.77
CA GLU A 92 1.71 7.01 -6.86
C GLU A 92 2.36 7.60 -8.11
N LEU A 93 1.53 8.16 -9.00
CA LEU A 93 1.99 8.78 -10.24
C LEU A 93 2.74 10.10 -10.02
N ASP A 94 2.40 10.83 -8.95
CA ASP A 94 2.92 12.17 -8.70
C ASP A 94 4.27 12.17 -7.98
N LEU A 95 4.83 11.01 -7.70
CA LEU A 95 6.17 10.84 -7.14
C LEU A 95 7.09 10.18 -8.16
N ALA A 96 8.33 10.64 -8.19
CA ALA A 96 9.37 10.02 -9.03
C ALA A 96 9.50 8.52 -8.71
N PRO A 97 9.90 7.68 -9.68
CA PRO A 97 10.05 6.25 -9.44
C PRO A 97 10.91 5.96 -8.21
N PHE A 98 10.41 5.01 -7.39
CA PHE A 98 11.07 4.52 -6.18
C PHE A 98 11.16 5.53 -5.02
N LYS A 99 10.54 6.70 -5.15
CA LYS A 99 10.40 7.65 -4.05
C LYS A 99 9.20 7.25 -3.19
N VAL A 100 9.36 7.32 -1.86
CA VAL A 100 8.31 6.92 -0.92
C VAL A 100 7.97 8.07 0.01
N LYS A 101 6.69 8.39 0.12
CA LYS A 101 6.19 9.42 1.03
C LYS A 101 4.98 8.91 1.80
N VAL A 102 4.91 9.24 3.06
CA VAL A 102 3.76 8.93 3.92
C VAL A 102 2.87 10.14 4.06
N LYS A 103 1.56 9.92 4.02
CA LYS A 103 0.56 10.97 4.19
C LYS A 103 -0.64 10.45 4.99
N GLN A 104 -1.14 11.26 5.91
CA GLN A 104 -2.40 11.00 6.61
C GLN A 104 -3.55 11.61 5.81
N GLY A 105 -4.54 10.78 5.47
CA GLY A 105 -5.70 11.25 4.72
C GLY A 105 -5.37 11.78 3.33
N GLY A 106 -6.17 12.69 2.85
CA GLY A 106 -6.02 13.33 1.54
C GLY A 106 -6.91 12.74 0.44
N GLY A 107 -6.78 13.27 -0.76
CA GLY A 107 -7.52 12.81 -1.94
C GLY A 107 -6.98 11.51 -2.52
N THR A 108 -7.70 10.97 -3.50
CA THR A 108 -7.34 9.69 -4.14
C THR A 108 -6.47 9.85 -5.38
N ALA A 109 -6.36 11.08 -5.91
CA ALA A 109 -5.61 11.41 -7.14
C ALA A 109 -5.95 10.46 -8.31
N GLY A 110 -7.22 10.02 -8.39
CA GLY A 110 -7.68 9.10 -9.43
C GLY A 110 -7.31 7.64 -9.21
N HIS A 111 -6.66 7.28 -8.11
CA HIS A 111 -6.33 5.89 -7.80
C HIS A 111 -7.60 5.11 -7.44
N ASN A 112 -7.96 4.10 -8.24
CA ASN A 112 -9.22 3.38 -8.10
C ASN A 112 -9.32 2.61 -6.78
N GLY A 113 -8.22 2.05 -6.29
CA GLY A 113 -8.18 1.34 -5.01
C GLY A 113 -8.44 2.27 -3.84
N LEU A 114 -7.80 3.43 -3.81
CA LEU A 114 -8.02 4.44 -2.77
C LEU A 114 -9.44 4.98 -2.82
N ARG A 115 -9.98 5.21 -4.00
CA ARG A 115 -11.37 5.64 -4.17
C ARG A 115 -12.35 4.61 -3.59
N SER A 116 -12.12 3.33 -3.87
CA SER A 116 -12.94 2.25 -3.34
C SER A 116 -12.89 2.20 -1.81
N ILE A 117 -11.70 2.35 -1.23
CA ILE A 117 -11.54 2.37 0.23
C ILE A 117 -12.28 3.58 0.83
N ASP A 118 -12.11 4.77 0.27
CA ASP A 118 -12.83 5.98 0.73
C ASP A 118 -14.35 5.75 0.73
N GLN A 119 -14.90 5.19 -0.34
CA GLN A 119 -16.33 4.91 -0.46
C GLN A 119 -16.82 3.94 0.63
N HIS A 120 -16.07 2.87 0.90
CA HIS A 120 -16.46 1.85 1.87
C HIS A 120 -16.24 2.28 3.32
N LEU A 121 -15.39 3.28 3.56
CA LEU A 121 -15.14 3.83 4.91
C LEU A 121 -15.99 5.07 5.22
N GLY A 122 -16.97 5.39 4.36
CA GLY A 122 -17.93 6.47 4.61
C GLY A 122 -17.43 7.86 4.26
N ALA A 123 -16.39 7.98 3.46
CA ALA A 123 -15.99 9.28 2.90
C ALA A 123 -17.10 9.82 1.98
N ASP A 124 -17.44 11.08 2.14
CA ASP A 124 -18.49 11.73 1.36
C ASP A 124 -17.89 12.88 0.53
N PRO A 125 -17.75 12.68 -0.78
CA PRO A 125 -17.21 13.73 -1.66
C PRO A 125 -18.04 15.02 -1.68
N SER A 126 -19.35 14.94 -1.43
CA SER A 126 -20.22 16.12 -1.45
C SER A 126 -19.96 17.07 -0.30
N THR A 127 -19.52 16.53 0.86
CA THR A 127 -19.18 17.30 2.05
C THR A 127 -17.66 17.53 2.18
N GLY A 128 -16.87 16.97 1.27
CA GLY A 128 -15.41 16.97 1.37
C GLY A 128 -14.84 16.02 2.42
N LEU A 129 -15.69 15.21 3.05
CA LEU A 129 -15.24 14.23 4.04
C LEU A 129 -14.38 13.16 3.37
N ARG A 130 -13.19 12.94 3.90
CA ARG A 130 -12.24 11.93 3.44
C ARG A 130 -11.95 10.93 4.55
N ALA A 131 -11.69 9.69 4.15
CA ALA A 131 -11.21 8.71 5.12
C ALA A 131 -9.79 9.08 5.57
N GLY A 132 -9.60 9.18 6.89
CA GLY A 132 -8.36 9.67 7.51
C GLY A 132 -7.29 8.60 7.73
N PHE A 133 -7.19 7.60 6.86
CA PHE A 133 -6.18 6.56 7.00
C PHE A 133 -4.80 6.98 6.46
N ARG A 134 -3.77 6.32 6.96
CA ARG A 134 -2.39 6.56 6.54
C ARG A 134 -2.11 5.91 5.18
N ARG A 135 -1.41 6.64 4.32
CA ARG A 135 -1.03 6.20 2.98
C ARG A 135 0.47 6.21 2.83
N VAL A 136 1.04 5.08 2.48
CA VAL A 136 2.44 4.98 2.05
C VAL A 136 2.43 5.02 0.52
N ARG A 137 2.81 6.17 0.00
CA ARG A 137 2.76 6.51 -1.43
C ARG A 137 4.08 6.09 -2.07
N ILE A 138 4.01 5.14 -2.99
CA ILE A 138 5.18 4.57 -3.65
C ILE A 138 5.26 5.11 -5.07
N GLY A 139 6.23 5.95 -5.33
CA GLY A 139 6.40 6.62 -6.61
C GLY A 139 6.66 5.65 -7.75
N ILE A 140 5.92 5.82 -8.83
CA ILE A 140 6.11 5.08 -10.08
C ILE A 140 6.39 6.02 -11.26
N GLY A 141 6.35 7.34 -11.02
CA GLY A 141 6.45 8.34 -12.07
C GLY A 141 5.16 8.48 -12.87
N HIS A 142 5.10 9.48 -13.71
CA HIS A 142 3.95 9.77 -14.57
C HIS A 142 4.32 9.56 -16.03
N PRO A 143 3.44 8.97 -16.87
CA PRO A 143 3.75 8.73 -18.29
C PRO A 143 3.73 9.99 -19.16
N GLY A 144 3.44 11.16 -18.58
CA GLY A 144 3.46 12.45 -19.27
C GLY A 144 2.09 12.91 -19.79
N HIS A 145 1.13 12.02 -19.92
CA HIS A 145 -0.22 12.34 -20.37
C HIS A 145 -1.27 11.46 -19.71
N LYS A 146 -2.41 12.07 -19.34
CA LYS A 146 -3.49 11.34 -18.63
C LYS A 146 -4.02 10.14 -19.41
N ASP A 147 -4.02 10.17 -20.73
CA ASP A 147 -4.53 9.10 -21.60
C ASP A 147 -3.61 7.86 -21.57
N ARG A 148 -2.39 8.00 -21.07
CA ARG A 148 -1.42 6.91 -20.95
C ARG A 148 -1.42 6.27 -19.56
N VAL A 149 -2.13 6.84 -18.60
CA VAL A 149 -2.07 6.41 -17.18
C VAL A 149 -2.50 4.95 -17.03
N THR A 150 -3.65 4.56 -17.58
CA THR A 150 -4.15 3.18 -17.45
C THR A 150 -3.14 2.17 -17.98
N GLY A 151 -2.63 2.35 -19.19
CA GLY A 151 -1.63 1.46 -19.76
C GLY A 151 -0.31 1.45 -18.99
N TYR A 152 0.07 2.59 -18.42
CA TYR A 152 1.29 2.71 -17.65
C TYR A 152 1.22 1.96 -16.30
N VAL A 153 0.15 2.17 -15.52
CA VAL A 153 0.00 1.50 -14.23
C VAL A 153 -0.21 0.00 -14.39
N LEU A 154 -0.86 -0.43 -15.48
CA LEU A 154 -1.03 -1.83 -15.84
C LEU A 154 0.14 -2.37 -16.68
N GLY A 155 1.23 -1.61 -16.79
CA GLY A 155 2.47 -2.06 -17.42
C GLY A 155 3.43 -2.65 -16.40
N ASN A 156 4.26 -3.56 -16.86
CA ASN A 156 5.29 -4.19 -16.02
C ASN A 156 6.42 -3.21 -15.71
N TYR A 157 7.02 -3.38 -14.53
CA TYR A 157 8.34 -2.82 -14.29
C TYR A 157 9.32 -3.36 -15.33
N ALA A 158 10.17 -2.49 -15.89
CA ALA A 158 11.21 -2.90 -16.83
C ALA A 158 12.30 -3.70 -16.13
N LYS A 159 13.03 -4.52 -16.87
CA LYS A 159 14.15 -5.30 -16.31
C LYS A 159 15.15 -4.42 -15.57
N ALA A 160 15.47 -3.24 -16.12
CA ALA A 160 16.39 -2.28 -15.52
C ALA A 160 15.88 -1.68 -14.20
N GLU A 161 14.56 -1.77 -13.94
CA GLU A 161 13.93 -1.26 -12.73
C GLU A 161 13.89 -2.30 -11.59
N MET A 162 14.22 -3.57 -11.86
CA MET A 162 14.04 -4.65 -10.88
C MET A 162 14.98 -4.52 -9.69
N ASP A 163 16.23 -4.11 -9.88
CA ASP A 163 17.16 -3.90 -8.77
C ASP A 163 16.77 -2.70 -7.91
N PRO A 164 16.48 -1.50 -8.46
CA PRO A 164 15.94 -0.40 -7.67
C PRO A 164 14.64 -0.75 -6.95
N LEU A 165 13.77 -1.53 -7.58
CA LEU A 165 12.53 -2.00 -6.95
C LEU A 165 12.82 -2.86 -5.73
N ALA A 166 13.71 -3.84 -5.86
CA ALA A 166 14.10 -4.70 -4.75
C ALA A 166 14.75 -3.91 -3.61
N ASP A 167 15.61 -2.95 -3.91
CA ASP A 167 16.25 -2.07 -2.93
C ASP A 167 15.19 -1.26 -2.16
N MET A 168 14.22 -0.69 -2.87
CA MET A 168 13.14 0.06 -2.24
C MET A 168 12.28 -0.82 -1.34
N LEU A 169 11.88 -2.00 -1.79
CA LEU A 169 11.09 -2.93 -0.99
C LEU A 169 11.83 -3.34 0.29
N GLY A 170 13.12 -3.66 0.17
CA GLY A 170 13.97 -4.01 1.31
C GLY A 170 14.12 -2.85 2.29
N ALA A 171 14.27 -1.63 1.78
CA ALA A 171 14.39 -0.42 2.61
C ALA A 171 13.09 -0.12 3.37
N ILE A 172 11.93 -0.22 2.72
CA ILE A 172 10.63 -0.07 3.39
C ILE A 172 10.50 -1.05 4.55
N CYS A 173 10.84 -2.31 4.32
CA CYS A 173 10.77 -3.35 5.35
C CYS A 173 11.77 -3.10 6.49
N ALA A 174 12.98 -2.65 6.18
CA ALA A 174 14.00 -2.37 7.18
C ALA A 174 13.62 -1.22 8.13
N GLU A 175 12.87 -0.24 7.64
CA GLU A 175 12.46 0.93 8.43
C GLU A 175 11.01 0.84 8.95
N ALA A 176 10.35 -0.32 8.76
CA ALA A 176 8.94 -0.50 9.08
C ALA A 176 8.60 -0.29 10.57
N ASP A 177 9.55 -0.48 11.48
CA ASP A 177 9.34 -0.26 12.92
C ASP A 177 8.91 1.18 13.20
N TRP A 178 9.53 2.16 12.52
CA TRP A 178 9.15 3.58 12.68
C TRP A 178 7.70 3.80 12.25
N LEU A 179 7.31 3.19 11.15
CA LEU A 179 5.95 3.29 10.63
C LEU A 179 4.95 2.67 11.62
N ALA A 180 5.25 1.50 12.18
CA ALA A 180 4.40 0.83 13.17
C ALA A 180 4.24 1.66 14.45
N LYS A 181 5.26 2.42 14.82
CA LYS A 181 5.26 3.30 15.99
C LYS A 181 4.61 4.65 15.74
N GLY A 182 4.14 4.92 14.51
CA GLY A 182 3.56 6.20 14.14
C GLY A 182 4.57 7.32 13.92
N GLU A 183 5.85 6.99 13.79
CA GLU A 183 6.93 7.96 13.54
C GLU A 183 7.15 8.12 12.03
N ASP A 184 6.15 8.65 11.34
CA ASP A 184 6.11 8.75 9.88
C ASP A 184 7.26 9.59 9.31
N ALA A 185 7.58 10.72 9.96
CA ALA A 185 8.67 11.58 9.51
C ALA A 185 10.03 10.87 9.60
N ARG A 186 10.25 10.11 10.67
CA ARG A 186 11.46 9.33 10.86
C ARG A 186 11.55 8.19 9.86
N PHE A 187 10.45 7.51 9.63
CA PHE A 187 10.37 6.49 8.57
C PHE A 187 10.84 7.07 7.23
N MET A 188 10.28 8.23 6.83
CA MET A 188 10.62 8.86 5.56
C MET A 188 12.09 9.28 5.48
N SER A 189 12.65 9.87 6.54
CA SER A 189 14.04 10.34 6.52
C SER A 189 15.04 9.18 6.54
N GLU A 190 14.81 8.14 7.34
CA GLU A 190 15.69 6.97 7.38
C GLU A 190 15.61 6.18 6.07
N LEU A 191 14.42 6.07 5.49
CA LEU A 191 14.23 5.44 4.19
C LEU A 191 15.00 6.17 3.09
N ALA A 192 14.86 7.49 3.02
CA ALA A 192 15.56 8.32 2.03
C ALA A 192 17.08 8.20 2.18
N ARG A 193 17.59 8.18 3.41
CA ARG A 193 19.01 8.00 3.69
C ARG A 193 19.51 6.64 3.19
N ARG A 194 18.76 5.58 3.47
CA ARG A 194 19.09 4.22 3.06
C ARG A 194 19.12 4.06 1.54
N LEU A 195 18.24 4.74 0.82
CA LEU A 195 18.15 4.68 -0.64
C LEU A 195 19.11 5.63 -1.35
N ALA A 196 19.75 6.56 -0.64
CA ALA A 196 20.77 7.45 -1.18
C ALA A 196 22.17 6.80 -1.23
N ASP A 197 22.40 5.78 -0.39
CA ASP A 197 23.65 5.00 -0.32
C ASP A 197 23.64 3.85 -1.36
#